data_f62cca9e8cc67a5abb94baf1dbb284d4
#
_entry.id   f62cca9e8cc67a5abb94baf1dbb284d4
#
_cell.length_a   1.000
_cell.length_b   1.000
_cell.length_c   1.000
_cell.angle_alpha   90.00
_cell.angle_beta   90.00
_cell.angle_gamma   90.00
#
_symmetry.space_group_name_H-M   'P 1'
#
loop_
_entity.id
_entity.type
_entity.pdbx_description
1 polymer ?
#
loop_
_entity_poly.entity_id
_entity_poly.type
_entity_poly.pdbx_seq_one_letter_code
_entity_poly.pdbx_strand_id
1 'polypeptide(L)'
;MNLRDQLKKANLISDKKAKQLAHQQRVERKEKGREQLEQEAQLRQDEVQKLREEERERGRKEQASLDRERQRKQEREAVDQLLESAKKPGPGTVKFYFATDDGALPWLDLSSREAQEVRAGQLCVVRSGPVGTHTYRLMPVDAAKRVHSARPDAIAFAPQGVLG
;
A
#
# COMPACT_ATOMS: atom_id res chain seq x y z
N MET A 1 51.73 27.09 42.26
CA MET A 1 52.98 27.11 41.49
C MET A 1 52.87 26.11 40.36
N ASN A 2 53.06 26.58 39.11
CA ASN A 2 52.86 25.72 37.92
C ASN A 2 54.12 24.87 37.71
N LEU A 3 53.97 23.61 37.36
CA LEU A 3 55.06 22.66 37.05
C LEU A 3 56.13 23.28 36.13
N ARG A 4 55.75 24.18 35.29
CA ARG A 4 56.57 24.97 34.38
C ARG A 4 57.55 25.93 35.08
N ASP A 5 57.11 26.57 36.16
CA ASP A 5 57.92 27.47 36.95
C ASP A 5 58.94 26.70 37.77
N GLN A 6 58.59 25.48 38.20
CA GLN A 6 59.50 24.53 38.88
C GLN A 6 60.58 24.03 37.91
N LEU A 7 60.23 23.67 36.68
CA LEU A 7 61.20 23.21 35.66
C LEU A 7 62.13 24.31 35.16
N LYS A 8 61.68 25.55 35.13
CA LYS A 8 62.56 26.72 34.87
C LYS A 8 63.53 27.00 36.02
N LYS A 9 63.09 26.93 37.27
CA LYS A 9 63.96 27.09 38.41
C LYS A 9 65.02 26.02 38.53
N ALA A 10 64.72 24.79 38.01
CA ALA A 10 65.62 23.66 37.99
C ALA A 10 66.59 23.69 36.78
N ASN A 11 66.63 24.74 35.95
CA ASN A 11 67.42 24.90 34.75
C ASN A 11 67.27 23.72 33.73
N LEU A 12 66.21 22.96 33.81
CA LEU A 12 65.96 21.77 32.98
C LEU A 12 65.37 22.10 31.61
N ILE A 13 64.81 23.30 31.43
CA ILE A 13 64.19 23.73 30.17
C ILE A 13 64.61 25.18 29.85
N SER A 14 65.17 25.40 28.67
CA SER A 14 65.49 26.72 28.18
C SER A 14 64.21 27.57 27.89
N ASP A 15 64.28 28.90 28.03
CA ASP A 15 63.15 29.78 27.76
C ASP A 15 62.55 29.66 26.37
N LYS A 16 63.40 29.29 25.38
CA LYS A 16 62.96 29.05 24.02
C LYS A 16 62.09 27.76 23.92
N LYS A 17 62.47 26.71 24.64
CA LYS A 17 61.72 25.45 24.68
C LYS A 17 60.42 25.58 25.47
N ALA A 18 60.39 26.40 26.53
CA ALA A 18 59.16 26.70 27.30
C ALA A 18 58.14 27.50 26.49
N LYS A 19 58.61 28.43 25.62
CA LYS A 19 57.73 29.19 24.70
C LYS A 19 57.18 28.30 23.57
N GLN A 20 58.00 27.38 23.04
CA GLN A 20 57.56 26.42 22.02
C GLN A 20 56.48 25.48 22.56
N LEU A 21 56.65 24.90 23.76
CA LEU A 21 55.67 24.04 24.41
C LEU A 21 54.34 24.77 24.67
N ALA A 22 54.42 26.08 25.06
CA ALA A 22 53.23 26.90 25.23
C ALA A 22 52.49 27.15 23.94
N HIS A 23 53.23 27.35 22.86
CA HIS A 23 52.61 27.54 21.54
C HIS A 23 51.97 26.23 21.06
N GLN A 24 52.65 25.10 21.17
CA GLN A 24 52.11 23.79 20.84
C GLN A 24 50.81 23.49 21.59
N GLN A 25 50.80 23.70 22.90
CA GLN A 25 49.57 23.50 23.69
C GLN A 25 48.40 24.41 23.30
N ARG A 26 48.68 25.64 22.84
CA ARG A 26 47.65 26.53 22.32
C ARG A 26 47.11 26.07 20.99
N VAL A 27 47.98 25.58 20.08
CA VAL A 27 47.59 25.04 18.79
C VAL A 27 46.77 23.78 18.98
N GLU A 28 47.24 22.83 19.77
CA GLU A 28 46.50 21.58 20.09
C GLU A 28 45.11 21.85 20.69
N ARG A 29 44.98 22.85 21.60
CA ARG A 29 43.67 23.23 22.15
C ARG A 29 42.76 23.84 21.11
N LYS A 30 43.30 24.61 20.15
CA LYS A 30 42.51 25.17 19.05
C LYS A 30 42.08 24.10 18.06
N GLU A 31 42.98 23.17 17.73
CA GLU A 31 42.69 22.06 16.85
C GLU A 31 41.66 21.09 17.43
N LYS A 32 41.82 20.69 18.69
CA LYS A 32 40.81 19.87 19.39
C LYS A 32 39.45 20.55 19.50
N GLY A 33 39.41 21.86 19.78
CA GLY A 33 38.14 22.61 19.80
C GLY A 33 37.51 22.70 18.41
N ARG A 34 38.31 22.80 17.35
CA ARG A 34 37.84 22.82 15.97
C ARG A 34 37.32 21.46 15.51
N GLU A 35 38.03 20.39 15.82
CA GLU A 35 37.58 19.02 15.53
C GLU A 35 36.27 18.69 16.23
N GLN A 36 36.09 19.09 17.50
CA GLN A 36 34.83 18.88 18.21
C GLN A 36 33.67 19.63 17.58
N LEU A 37 33.88 20.89 17.15
CA LEU A 37 32.86 21.67 16.45
C LEU A 37 32.51 21.08 15.07
N GLU A 38 33.50 20.55 14.34
CA GLU A 38 33.28 19.86 13.07
C GLU A 38 32.50 18.56 13.28
N GLN A 39 32.82 17.78 14.31
CA GLN A 39 32.08 16.55 14.68
C GLN A 39 30.62 16.84 15.08
N GLU A 40 30.39 17.87 15.90
CA GLU A 40 29.04 18.27 16.26
C GLU A 40 28.24 18.75 15.05
N ALA A 41 28.88 19.48 14.11
CA ALA A 41 28.23 19.93 12.90
C ALA A 41 27.86 18.76 11.98
N GLN A 42 28.74 17.75 11.87
CA GLN A 42 28.44 16.53 11.13
C GLN A 42 27.28 15.73 11.75
N LEU A 43 27.30 15.52 13.06
CA LEU A 43 26.21 14.84 13.77
C LEU A 43 24.85 15.52 13.55
N ARG A 44 24.81 16.86 13.64
CA ARG A 44 23.58 17.62 13.35
C ARG A 44 23.13 17.47 11.88
N GLN A 45 24.07 17.43 10.94
CA GLN A 45 23.73 17.22 9.53
C GLN A 45 23.18 15.82 9.31
N ASP A 46 23.78 14.80 9.90
CA ASP A 46 23.31 13.42 9.81
C ASP A 46 21.92 13.24 10.44
N GLU A 47 21.65 13.88 11.57
CA GLU A 47 20.32 13.89 12.19
C GLU A 47 19.28 14.54 11.27
N VAL A 48 19.59 15.69 10.69
CA VAL A 48 18.69 16.38 9.76
C VAL A 48 18.45 15.54 8.50
N GLN A 49 19.46 14.85 7.99
CA GLN A 49 19.31 13.95 6.85
C GLN A 49 18.41 12.76 7.19
N LYS A 50 18.62 12.12 8.33
CA LYS A 50 17.76 11.02 8.81
C LYS A 50 16.30 11.44 8.95
N LEU A 51 16.05 12.59 9.57
CA LEU A 51 14.69 13.13 9.71
C LEU A 51 14.03 13.38 8.35
N ARG A 52 14.78 13.94 7.39
CA ARG A 52 14.26 14.16 6.03
C ARG A 52 13.98 12.85 5.28
N GLU A 53 14.80 11.85 5.47
CA GLU A 53 14.59 10.52 4.89
C GLU A 53 13.36 9.85 5.50
N GLU A 54 13.20 9.90 6.81
CA GLU A 54 12.04 9.37 7.50
C GLU A 54 10.72 10.07 7.05
N GLU A 55 10.75 11.40 6.93
CA GLU A 55 9.61 12.16 6.41
C GLU A 55 9.26 11.77 4.97
N ARG A 56 10.27 11.60 4.11
CA ARG A 56 10.07 11.13 2.73
C ARG A 56 9.50 9.73 2.67
N GLU A 57 9.99 8.83 3.52
CA GLU A 57 9.46 7.47 3.60
C GLU A 57 8.01 7.44 4.11
N ARG A 58 7.69 8.24 5.13
CA ARG A 58 6.30 8.39 5.60
C ARG A 58 5.40 8.90 4.49
N GLY A 59 5.81 9.96 3.79
CA GLY A 59 5.05 10.51 2.67
C GLY A 59 4.84 9.49 1.54
N ARG A 60 5.87 8.70 1.20
CA ARG A 60 5.74 7.62 0.19
C ARG A 60 4.76 6.53 0.64
N LYS A 61 4.81 6.11 1.91
CA LYS A 61 3.90 5.09 2.46
C LYS A 61 2.47 5.58 2.48
N GLU A 62 2.26 6.83 2.90
CA GLU A 62 0.94 7.46 2.92
C GLU A 62 0.37 7.60 1.51
N GLN A 63 1.16 8.10 0.56
CA GLN A 63 0.75 8.20 -0.84
C GLN A 63 0.39 6.83 -1.43
N ALA A 64 1.22 5.81 -1.18
CA ALA A 64 0.95 4.45 -1.65
C ALA A 64 -0.33 3.84 -1.03
N SER A 65 -0.65 4.18 0.22
CA SER A 65 -1.91 3.74 0.86
C SER A 65 -3.12 4.41 0.22
N LEU A 66 -3.05 5.73 -0.02
CA LEU A 66 -4.10 6.49 -0.68
C LEU A 66 -4.34 6.00 -2.13
N ASP A 67 -3.27 5.71 -2.85
CA ASP A 67 -3.38 5.21 -4.22
C ASP A 67 -4.03 3.81 -4.26
N ARG A 68 -3.68 2.93 -3.30
CA ARG A 68 -4.33 1.62 -3.15
C ARG A 68 -5.82 1.73 -2.80
N GLU A 69 -6.18 2.67 -1.95
CA GLU A 69 -7.58 2.91 -1.60
C GLU A 69 -8.37 3.44 -2.82
N ARG A 70 -7.79 4.37 -3.58
CA ARG A 70 -8.37 4.87 -4.82
C ARG A 70 -8.58 3.77 -5.85
N GLN A 71 -7.57 2.91 -6.05
CA GLN A 71 -7.68 1.77 -6.96
C GLN A 71 -8.80 0.82 -6.53
N ARG A 72 -8.85 0.43 -5.24
CA ARG A 72 -9.91 -0.43 -4.72
C ARG A 72 -11.30 0.18 -4.88
N LYS A 73 -11.41 1.50 -4.69
CA LYS A 73 -12.67 2.20 -4.90
C LYS A 73 -13.09 2.18 -6.36
N GLN A 74 -12.18 2.48 -7.28
CA GLN A 74 -12.41 2.42 -8.72
C GLN A 74 -12.80 1.01 -9.19
N GLU A 75 -12.11 -0.02 -8.68
CA GLU A 75 -12.45 -1.42 -8.98
C GLU A 75 -13.86 -1.77 -8.51
N ARG A 76 -14.26 -1.37 -7.31
CA ARG A 76 -15.61 -1.57 -6.80
C ARG A 76 -16.65 -0.86 -7.63
N GLU A 77 -16.44 0.41 -7.95
CA GLU A 77 -17.33 1.20 -8.80
C GLU A 77 -17.48 0.57 -10.20
N ALA A 78 -16.38 0.11 -10.79
CA ALA A 78 -16.42 -0.59 -12.08
C ALA A 78 -17.22 -1.90 -12.01
N VAL A 79 -17.09 -2.66 -10.91
CA VAL A 79 -17.87 -3.88 -10.69
C VAL A 79 -19.35 -3.56 -10.48
N ASP A 80 -19.67 -2.54 -9.71
CA ASP A 80 -21.05 -2.12 -9.50
C ASP A 80 -21.73 -1.67 -10.82
N GLN A 81 -21.00 -0.94 -11.68
CA GLN A 81 -21.46 -0.60 -13.01
C GLN A 81 -21.70 -1.83 -13.90
N LEU A 82 -20.82 -2.83 -13.83
CA LEU A 82 -21.03 -4.11 -14.54
C LEU A 82 -22.28 -4.83 -14.05
N LEU A 83 -22.51 -4.88 -12.73
CA LEU A 83 -23.70 -5.49 -12.14
C LEU A 83 -24.99 -4.74 -12.53
N GLU A 84 -24.95 -3.41 -12.58
CA GLU A 84 -26.08 -2.59 -13.03
C GLU A 84 -26.38 -2.75 -14.52
N SER A 85 -25.32 -2.91 -15.34
CA SER A 85 -25.45 -3.14 -16.78
C SER A 85 -25.88 -4.56 -17.15
N ALA A 86 -25.84 -5.49 -16.18
CA ALA A 86 -26.24 -6.86 -16.41
C ALA A 86 -27.71 -6.94 -16.89
N LYS A 87 -27.92 -7.78 -17.88
CA LYS A 87 -29.21 -7.93 -18.56
C LYS A 87 -30.26 -8.49 -17.60
N LYS A 88 -31.40 -7.80 -17.51
CA LYS A 88 -32.58 -8.40 -16.85
C LYS A 88 -33.06 -9.59 -17.67
N PRO A 89 -33.44 -10.72 -17.03
CA PRO A 89 -34.08 -11.81 -17.73
C PRO A 89 -35.26 -11.30 -18.55
N GLY A 90 -35.37 -11.74 -19.79
CA GLY A 90 -36.50 -11.41 -20.62
C GLY A 90 -37.78 -12.17 -20.21
N PRO A 91 -38.95 -11.80 -20.69
CA PRO A 91 -40.15 -12.58 -20.50
C PRO A 91 -39.94 -13.93 -21.20
N GLY A 92 -39.75 -14.99 -20.40
CA GLY A 92 -39.49 -16.34 -20.88
C GLY A 92 -40.48 -17.34 -20.30
N THR A 93 -40.64 -18.46 -21.00
CA THR A 93 -41.53 -19.55 -20.61
C THR A 93 -40.79 -20.68 -19.92
N VAL A 94 -39.45 -20.64 -19.92
CA VAL A 94 -38.58 -21.70 -19.33
C VAL A 94 -38.20 -21.31 -17.91
N LYS A 95 -38.68 -22.07 -16.92
CA LYS A 95 -38.23 -21.94 -15.54
C LYS A 95 -36.85 -22.55 -15.37
N PHE A 96 -35.84 -21.71 -15.14
CA PHE A 96 -34.46 -22.12 -14.88
C PHE A 96 -34.21 -22.10 -13.38
N TYR A 97 -34.06 -23.28 -12.76
CA TYR A 97 -33.71 -23.44 -11.34
C TYR A 97 -32.20 -23.50 -11.19
N PHE A 98 -31.66 -22.86 -10.18
CA PHE A 98 -30.23 -22.93 -9.86
C PHE A 98 -30.03 -22.95 -8.34
N ALA A 99 -29.00 -23.66 -7.90
CA ALA A 99 -28.62 -23.67 -6.50
C ALA A 99 -27.75 -22.45 -6.19
N THR A 100 -28.05 -21.76 -5.11
CA THR A 100 -27.19 -20.71 -4.55
C THR A 100 -26.33 -21.27 -3.43
N ASP A 101 -25.25 -20.57 -3.08
CA ASP A 101 -24.33 -20.96 -2.00
C ASP A 101 -25.04 -21.11 -0.64
N ASP A 102 -26.15 -20.41 -0.46
CA ASP A 102 -27.00 -20.47 0.75
C ASP A 102 -27.89 -21.72 0.79
N GLY A 103 -27.80 -22.60 -0.19
CA GLY A 103 -28.64 -23.80 -0.32
C GLY A 103 -30.06 -23.54 -0.81
N ALA A 104 -30.39 -22.31 -1.18
CA ALA A 104 -31.67 -21.97 -1.78
C ALA A 104 -31.73 -22.40 -3.25
N LEU A 105 -32.94 -22.69 -3.75
CA LEU A 105 -33.21 -23.03 -5.15
C LEU A 105 -34.13 -21.99 -5.79
N PRO A 106 -33.64 -20.78 -6.02
CA PRO A 106 -34.40 -19.79 -6.78
C PRO A 106 -34.54 -20.19 -8.22
N TRP A 107 -35.50 -19.54 -8.91
CA TRP A 107 -35.73 -19.75 -10.33
C TRP A 107 -35.86 -18.43 -11.07
N LEU A 108 -35.56 -18.45 -12.37
CA LEU A 108 -35.73 -17.36 -13.30
C LEU A 108 -36.55 -17.80 -14.49
N ASP A 109 -37.47 -16.94 -14.93
CA ASP A 109 -38.14 -17.14 -16.21
C ASP A 109 -37.21 -16.67 -17.33
N LEU A 110 -36.72 -17.59 -18.14
CA LEU A 110 -35.79 -17.34 -19.23
C LEU A 110 -36.41 -17.71 -20.56
N SER A 111 -35.99 -17.05 -21.62
CA SER A 111 -36.23 -17.54 -22.96
C SER A 111 -35.45 -18.85 -23.20
N SER A 112 -35.91 -19.68 -24.14
CA SER A 112 -35.23 -20.93 -24.49
C SER A 112 -33.77 -20.71 -24.86
N ARG A 113 -33.45 -19.60 -25.53
CA ARG A 113 -32.10 -19.23 -25.91
C ARG A 113 -31.25 -18.88 -24.69
N GLU A 114 -31.74 -18.01 -23.79
CA GLU A 114 -31.00 -17.65 -22.57
C GLU A 114 -30.74 -18.85 -21.68
N ALA A 115 -31.71 -19.76 -21.53
CA ALA A 115 -31.53 -21.00 -20.78
C ALA A 115 -30.42 -21.90 -21.38
N GLN A 116 -30.34 -21.97 -22.71
CA GLN A 116 -29.25 -22.70 -23.40
C GLN A 116 -27.90 -21.98 -23.20
N GLU A 117 -27.82 -20.66 -23.34
CA GLU A 117 -26.60 -19.87 -23.15
C GLU A 117 -26.07 -20.00 -21.72
N VAL A 118 -26.96 -20.03 -20.70
CA VAL A 118 -26.54 -20.29 -19.30
C VAL A 118 -26.02 -21.71 -19.13
N ARG A 119 -26.70 -22.73 -19.68
CA ARG A 119 -26.26 -24.12 -19.61
C ARG A 119 -24.95 -24.36 -20.36
N ALA A 120 -24.74 -23.65 -21.46
CA ALA A 120 -23.51 -23.71 -22.27
C ALA A 120 -22.35 -22.93 -21.64
N GLY A 121 -22.56 -22.23 -20.52
CA GLY A 121 -21.52 -21.45 -19.86
C GLY A 121 -21.16 -20.15 -20.54
N GLN A 122 -22.03 -19.64 -21.39
CA GLN A 122 -21.85 -18.33 -22.05
C GLN A 122 -22.39 -17.20 -21.17
N LEU A 123 -23.39 -17.48 -20.36
CA LEU A 123 -23.99 -16.56 -19.40
C LEU A 123 -23.91 -17.11 -17.99
N CYS A 124 -23.70 -16.20 -17.02
CA CYS A 124 -23.77 -16.46 -15.59
C CYS A 124 -24.96 -15.71 -15.00
N VAL A 125 -25.47 -16.20 -13.87
CA VAL A 125 -26.50 -15.50 -13.09
C VAL A 125 -25.81 -14.72 -11.98
N VAL A 126 -26.07 -13.41 -11.91
CA VAL A 126 -25.50 -12.51 -10.93
C VAL A 126 -26.57 -11.89 -10.04
N ARG A 127 -26.21 -11.57 -8.80
CA ARG A 127 -27.05 -10.82 -7.85
C ARG A 127 -26.78 -9.32 -8.07
N SER A 128 -27.81 -8.53 -8.35
CA SER A 128 -27.75 -7.07 -8.48
C SER A 128 -28.69 -6.44 -7.47
N GLY A 129 -28.23 -5.39 -6.81
CA GLY A 129 -28.97 -4.69 -5.77
C GLY A 129 -28.47 -4.99 -4.34
N PRO A 130 -29.08 -4.34 -3.32
CA PRO A 130 -28.69 -4.47 -1.93
C PRO A 130 -29.01 -5.87 -1.38
N VAL A 131 -28.25 -6.27 -0.37
CA VAL A 131 -28.44 -7.56 0.35
C VAL A 131 -29.87 -7.64 0.90
N GLY A 132 -30.55 -8.74 0.62
CA GLY A 132 -31.94 -8.99 1.05
C GLY A 132 -33.03 -8.54 0.07
N THR A 133 -32.71 -7.67 -0.89
CA THR A 133 -33.62 -7.22 -1.96
C THR A 133 -33.01 -7.35 -3.35
N HIS A 134 -31.96 -8.18 -3.47
CA HIS A 134 -31.26 -8.38 -4.73
C HIS A 134 -32.17 -9.02 -5.79
N THR A 135 -31.96 -8.61 -7.03
CA THR A 135 -32.55 -9.22 -8.20
C THR A 135 -31.52 -10.01 -8.96
N TYR A 136 -31.93 -11.12 -9.57
CA TYR A 136 -31.05 -11.92 -10.39
C TYR A 136 -31.01 -11.35 -11.82
N ARG A 137 -29.82 -11.27 -12.39
CA ARG A 137 -29.56 -10.79 -13.75
C ARG A 137 -28.65 -11.71 -14.51
N LEU A 138 -28.61 -11.61 -15.83
CA LEU A 138 -27.75 -12.39 -16.70
C LEU A 138 -26.53 -11.56 -17.11
N MET A 139 -25.37 -12.15 -17.06
CA MET A 139 -24.10 -11.51 -17.39
C MET A 139 -23.24 -12.44 -18.27
N PRO A 140 -22.60 -11.91 -19.33
CA PRO A 140 -21.61 -12.69 -20.09
C PRO A 140 -20.45 -13.17 -19.19
N VAL A 141 -19.93 -14.34 -19.49
CA VAL A 141 -18.90 -14.99 -18.65
C VAL A 141 -17.65 -14.13 -18.48
N ASP A 142 -17.23 -13.39 -19.50
CA ASP A 142 -16.04 -12.54 -19.41
C ASP A 142 -16.20 -11.40 -18.41
N ALA A 143 -17.39 -10.82 -18.35
CA ALA A 143 -17.73 -9.80 -17.36
C ALA A 143 -17.90 -10.45 -15.97
N ALA A 144 -18.52 -11.62 -15.90
CA ALA A 144 -18.70 -12.38 -14.66
C ALA A 144 -17.36 -12.77 -14.01
N LYS A 145 -16.32 -13.11 -14.78
CA LYS A 145 -14.97 -13.36 -14.27
C LYS A 145 -14.38 -12.13 -13.54
N ARG A 146 -14.56 -10.93 -14.11
CA ARG A 146 -14.11 -9.68 -13.47
C ARG A 146 -14.89 -9.39 -12.18
N VAL A 147 -16.20 -9.63 -12.19
CA VAL A 147 -17.02 -9.50 -11.00
C VAL A 147 -16.60 -10.51 -9.95
N HIS A 148 -16.38 -11.77 -10.31
CA HIS A 148 -15.98 -12.84 -9.40
C HIS A 148 -14.66 -12.54 -8.69
N SER A 149 -13.66 -11.99 -9.40
CA SER A 149 -12.36 -11.65 -8.80
C SER A 149 -12.45 -10.56 -7.72
N ALA A 150 -13.39 -9.62 -7.84
CA ALA A 150 -13.56 -8.52 -6.90
C ALA A 150 -14.69 -8.74 -5.88
N ARG A 151 -15.76 -9.43 -6.30
CA ARG A 151 -16.96 -9.72 -5.50
C ARG A 151 -17.51 -11.10 -5.83
N PRO A 152 -16.92 -12.18 -5.31
CA PRO A 152 -17.38 -13.54 -5.56
C PRO A 152 -18.84 -13.78 -5.08
N ASP A 153 -19.27 -13.10 -4.04
CA ASP A 153 -20.63 -13.12 -3.47
C ASP A 153 -21.71 -12.61 -4.43
N ALA A 154 -21.34 -11.82 -5.42
CA ALA A 154 -22.27 -11.31 -6.43
C ALA A 154 -22.62 -12.37 -7.49
N ILE A 155 -21.88 -13.45 -7.61
CA ILE A 155 -22.20 -14.55 -8.54
C ILE A 155 -23.22 -15.46 -7.85
N ALA A 156 -24.41 -15.58 -8.43
CA ALA A 156 -25.45 -16.47 -7.91
C ALA A 156 -25.36 -17.88 -8.49
N PHE A 157 -24.99 -17.97 -9.78
CA PHE A 157 -24.79 -19.25 -10.46
C PHE A 157 -23.83 -19.10 -11.63
N ALA A 158 -22.90 -20.01 -11.73
CA ALA A 158 -22.06 -20.21 -12.90
C ALA A 158 -21.91 -21.72 -13.16
N PRO A 159 -21.90 -22.16 -14.40
CA PRO A 159 -21.62 -23.56 -14.72
C PRO A 159 -20.21 -23.94 -14.26
N GLN A 160 -20.00 -25.22 -13.90
CA GLN A 160 -18.71 -25.69 -13.40
C GLN A 160 -17.57 -25.43 -14.38
N GLY A 161 -16.44 -24.95 -13.86
CA GLY A 161 -15.22 -24.71 -14.65
C GLY A 161 -15.23 -23.41 -15.47
N VAL A 162 -16.26 -22.55 -15.36
CA VAL A 162 -16.38 -21.34 -16.17
C VAL A 162 -15.68 -20.14 -15.52
N LEU A 163 -15.65 -20.06 -14.21
CA LEU A 163 -15.07 -18.91 -13.48
C LEU A 163 -13.65 -19.12 -12.97
N GLY A 164 -13.09 -20.29 -13.08
CA GLY A 164 -11.69 -20.56 -12.67
C GLY A 164 -11.43 -22.00 -12.54
#